data_732be9785a75ce8eaa219fadeb08348f
#
_entry.id   732be9785a75ce8eaa219fadeb08348f
#
_cell.length_a   1.000
_cell.length_b   1.000
_cell.length_c   1.000
_cell.angle_alpha   90.00
_cell.angle_beta   90.00
_cell.angle_gamma   90.00
#
_symmetry.space_group_name_H-M   'P 1'
#
loop_
_entity.id
_entity.type
_entity.pdbx_description
1 polymer ?
#
loop_
_entity_poly.entity_id
_entity_poly.type
_entity_poly.pdbx_seq_one_letter_code
_entity_poly.pdbx_strand_id
1 'polypeptide(L)'
;MMVVTDVMSWVTPWFRLWPSVSTSFGSYNAEAGYQPAELGEFGAFAERQGYDMAAGLRASVAAVGAGDFDAAASRTAQIDFLVDPADGLVMDDVERASGLKLSDYAGASVNSGYGAYPVYLAKLSQVNAALELAGRPALELGAGECAVFSDSDITSGFYRDAVDRGTVLSVGGRDLRVAEFRGESLQTTPFPMNTGTLVVPDEAVPAGSAILQSVLDVQCASDEDEAAFGEMMDAVADTDNPDTWPITLSMTRAEVIDQSISLSTIVAYLAIYLGFVLVIACAAILAIQQLSDASDNAQRYGLLRKLGAPEGMISSALFVQVLVYFLFPLLLAVAHAACALVVVTDVVAVFGHLDITSMALVCA
;
A
#
# COMPACT_ATOMS: atom_id res chain seq x y z
N MET A 1 6.66 7.31 24.46
CA MET A 1 7.03 5.90 24.26
C MET A 1 5.80 4.97 24.15
N MET A 2 4.66 5.26 24.78
CA MET A 2 3.41 4.48 24.64
C MET A 2 2.71 4.62 23.27
N VAL A 3 2.78 5.80 22.64
CA VAL A 3 2.12 6.07 21.34
C VAL A 3 2.78 5.33 20.17
N VAL A 4 4.09 5.08 20.23
CA VAL A 4 4.82 4.36 19.16
C VAL A 4 4.54 2.85 19.19
N THR A 5 4.33 2.28 20.37
CA THR A 5 4.00 0.86 20.52
C THR A 5 2.59 0.53 20.04
N ASP A 6 1.64 1.47 20.13
CA ASP A 6 0.27 1.25 19.65
C ASP A 6 0.18 1.33 18.12
N VAL A 7 0.90 2.25 17.48
CA VAL A 7 0.98 2.29 16.01
C VAL A 7 1.58 1.00 15.45
N MET A 8 2.58 0.42 16.13
CA MET A 8 3.16 -0.87 15.76
C MET A 8 2.19 -2.05 15.83
N SER A 9 1.23 -2.03 16.76
CA SER A 9 0.23 -3.11 16.87
C SER A 9 -0.73 -3.17 15.66
N TRP A 10 -0.86 -2.08 14.89
CA TRP A 10 -1.74 -1.98 13.73
C TRP A 10 -1.07 -2.38 12.41
N VAL A 11 0.25 -2.17 12.31
CA VAL A 11 1.03 -2.53 11.11
C VAL A 11 1.42 -4.02 11.13
N THR A 12 1.73 -4.56 12.31
CA THR A 12 2.22 -5.93 12.49
C THR A 12 1.27 -7.07 12.09
N PRO A 13 -0.08 -7.00 12.17
CA PRO A 13 -0.95 -8.11 11.76
C PRO A 13 -0.88 -8.41 10.25
N TRP A 14 -0.64 -7.41 9.41
CA TRP A 14 -0.58 -7.56 7.96
C TRP A 14 0.73 -8.23 7.52
N PHE A 15 1.85 -7.91 8.18
CA PHE A 15 3.18 -8.46 7.85
C PHE A 15 3.43 -9.88 8.41
N ARG A 16 2.69 -10.30 9.44
CA ARG A 16 2.82 -11.65 10.01
C ARG A 16 2.36 -12.79 9.11
N LEU A 17 1.65 -12.48 8.04
CA LEU A 17 1.02 -13.47 7.16
C LEU A 17 1.80 -13.71 5.86
N TRP A 18 2.87 -12.95 5.63
CA TRP A 18 3.69 -13.07 4.42
C TRP A 18 5.00 -13.80 4.68
N PRO A 19 5.59 -14.39 3.61
CA PRO A 19 6.92 -14.97 3.71
C PRO A 19 7.94 -13.96 4.23
N SER A 20 9.03 -14.46 4.79
CA SER A 20 10.06 -13.62 5.40
C SER A 20 10.71 -12.67 4.39
N VAL A 21 10.85 -13.13 3.14
CA VAL A 21 11.45 -12.36 2.04
C VAL A 21 10.67 -12.57 0.77
N SER A 22 10.49 -11.51 -0.02
CA SER A 22 10.08 -11.60 -1.41
C SER A 22 11.14 -10.97 -2.30
N THR A 23 11.61 -11.70 -3.29
CA THR A 23 12.56 -11.23 -4.28
C THR A 23 11.88 -11.23 -5.64
N SER A 24 11.87 -10.09 -6.30
CA SER A 24 11.23 -9.93 -7.61
C SER A 24 12.21 -9.42 -8.65
N PHE A 25 11.95 -9.76 -9.89
CA PHE A 25 12.65 -9.17 -11.03
C PHE A 25 11.73 -9.20 -12.24
N GLY A 26 11.97 -8.28 -13.16
CA GLY A 26 11.16 -8.11 -14.34
C GLY A 26 11.62 -6.91 -15.15
N SER A 27 11.11 -6.79 -16.35
CA SER A 27 11.49 -5.77 -17.33
C SER A 27 10.38 -4.73 -17.57
N TYR A 28 9.53 -4.47 -16.58
CA TYR A 28 8.44 -3.52 -16.76
C TYR A 28 8.89 -2.08 -16.53
N ASN A 29 8.73 -1.26 -17.55
CA ASN A 29 8.84 0.18 -17.46
C ASN A 29 7.44 0.82 -17.55
N ALA A 30 6.94 1.37 -16.43
CA ALA A 30 5.62 1.98 -16.34
C ALA A 30 5.38 3.14 -17.34
N GLU A 31 6.44 3.84 -17.77
CA GLU A 31 6.37 4.95 -18.72
C GLU A 31 6.37 4.49 -20.17
N ALA A 32 7.02 3.39 -20.47
CA ALA A 32 7.21 2.88 -21.83
C ALA A 32 6.26 1.74 -22.23
N GLY A 33 5.52 1.17 -21.25
CA GLY A 33 4.73 -0.03 -21.47
C GLY A 33 5.59 -1.27 -21.70
N TYR A 34 5.00 -2.30 -22.32
CA TYR A 34 5.73 -3.51 -22.70
C TYR A 34 6.72 -3.23 -23.82
N GLN A 35 7.99 -3.55 -23.57
CA GLN A 35 9.01 -3.58 -24.62
C GLN A 35 9.17 -5.05 -25.06
N PRO A 36 8.71 -5.42 -26.26
CA PRO A 36 8.78 -6.82 -26.73
C PRO A 36 10.19 -7.41 -26.74
N ALA A 37 11.20 -6.56 -26.99
CA ALA A 37 12.60 -6.96 -26.96
C ALA A 37 13.07 -7.34 -25.55
N GLU A 38 12.70 -6.54 -24.53
CA GLU A 38 13.06 -6.79 -23.13
C GLU A 38 12.36 -8.04 -22.60
N LEU A 39 11.08 -8.25 -22.95
CA LEU A 39 10.36 -9.49 -22.64
C LEU A 39 11.05 -10.70 -23.27
N GLY A 40 11.52 -10.56 -24.50
CA GLY A 40 12.26 -11.62 -25.20
C GLY A 40 13.59 -11.95 -24.54
N GLU A 41 14.33 -10.95 -24.08
CA GLU A 41 15.61 -11.11 -23.37
C GLU A 41 15.40 -11.78 -22.01
N PHE A 42 14.44 -11.31 -21.24
CA PHE A 42 14.09 -11.93 -19.96
C PHE A 42 13.58 -13.36 -20.12
N GLY A 43 12.67 -13.59 -21.08
CA GLY A 43 12.18 -14.93 -21.39
C GLY A 43 13.30 -15.88 -21.78
N ALA A 44 14.24 -15.45 -22.62
CA ALA A 44 15.40 -16.23 -23.00
C ALA A 44 16.35 -16.51 -21.83
N PHE A 45 16.51 -15.57 -20.90
CA PHE A 45 17.27 -15.77 -19.68
C PHE A 45 16.59 -16.83 -18.79
N ALA A 46 15.29 -16.67 -18.50
CA ALA A 46 14.52 -17.61 -17.68
C ALA A 46 14.50 -19.02 -18.29
N GLU A 47 14.40 -19.13 -19.62
CA GLU A 47 14.49 -20.42 -20.32
C GLU A 47 15.85 -21.10 -20.11
N ARG A 48 16.96 -20.36 -20.22
CA ARG A 48 18.31 -20.90 -19.94
C ARG A 48 18.46 -21.38 -18.51
N GLN A 49 17.79 -20.74 -17.57
CA GLN A 49 17.80 -21.11 -16.13
C GLN A 49 16.71 -22.14 -15.79
N GLY A 50 15.96 -22.66 -16.76
CA GLY A 50 14.94 -23.69 -16.57
C GLY A 50 13.68 -23.19 -15.86
N TYR A 51 13.43 -21.90 -15.86
CA TYR A 51 12.28 -21.23 -15.18
C TYR A 51 12.20 -21.47 -13.67
N ASP A 52 13.28 -21.91 -13.05
CA ASP A 52 13.39 -22.14 -11.60
C ASP A 52 14.20 -21.03 -10.97
N MET A 53 13.49 -20.05 -10.39
CA MET A 53 14.10 -18.88 -9.76
C MET A 53 14.92 -19.27 -8.53
N ALA A 54 14.45 -20.22 -7.74
CA ALA A 54 15.19 -20.67 -6.55
C ALA A 54 16.52 -21.33 -6.93
N ALA A 55 16.51 -22.17 -7.98
CA ALA A 55 17.75 -22.78 -8.50
C ALA A 55 18.70 -21.73 -9.11
N GLY A 56 18.16 -20.76 -9.85
CA GLY A 56 18.91 -19.67 -10.44
C GLY A 56 19.55 -18.76 -9.40
N LEU A 57 18.80 -18.36 -8.36
CA LEU A 57 19.33 -17.55 -7.25
C LEU A 57 20.34 -18.31 -6.42
N ARG A 58 20.13 -19.62 -6.15
CA ARG A 58 21.13 -20.46 -5.50
C ARG A 58 22.45 -20.47 -6.25
N ALA A 59 22.39 -20.63 -7.58
CA ALA A 59 23.58 -20.58 -8.42
C ALA A 59 24.25 -19.19 -8.41
N SER A 60 23.45 -18.12 -8.43
CA SER A 60 23.92 -16.74 -8.38
C SER A 60 24.62 -16.42 -7.05
N VAL A 61 24.02 -16.80 -5.91
CA VAL A 61 24.62 -16.65 -4.57
C VAL A 61 25.95 -17.39 -4.48
N ALA A 62 26.02 -18.62 -5.00
CA ALA A 62 27.26 -19.38 -5.05
C ALA A 62 28.32 -18.72 -5.95
N ALA A 63 27.93 -18.16 -7.10
CA ALA A 63 28.85 -17.51 -8.04
C ALA A 63 29.48 -16.24 -7.46
N VAL A 64 28.72 -15.47 -6.67
CA VAL A 64 29.25 -14.26 -6.00
C VAL A 64 29.88 -14.57 -4.63
N GLY A 65 29.73 -15.78 -4.12
CA GLY A 65 30.27 -16.19 -2.82
C GLY A 65 29.60 -15.52 -1.63
N ALA A 66 28.29 -15.18 -1.76
CA ALA A 66 27.56 -14.40 -0.76
C ALA A 66 27.02 -15.23 0.43
N GLY A 67 27.18 -16.57 0.42
CA GLY A 67 26.73 -17.42 1.51
C GLY A 67 26.12 -18.74 1.04
N ASP A 68 25.27 -19.32 1.89
CA ASP A 68 24.56 -20.58 1.63
C ASP A 68 23.04 -20.31 1.54
N PHE A 69 22.51 -20.34 0.31
CA PHE A 69 21.10 -20.12 0.03
C PHE A 69 20.20 -21.13 0.78
N ASP A 70 20.58 -22.41 0.78
CA ASP A 70 19.75 -23.46 1.39
C ASP A 70 19.77 -23.44 2.92
N ALA A 71 20.80 -22.84 3.51
CA ALA A 71 20.83 -22.64 4.96
C ALA A 71 19.87 -21.53 5.40
N ALA A 72 19.73 -20.45 4.61
CA ALA A 72 18.89 -19.32 4.93
C ALA A 72 17.41 -19.53 4.48
N ALA A 73 17.19 -20.13 3.31
CA ALA A 73 15.87 -20.35 2.73
C ALA A 73 15.32 -21.73 3.12
N SER A 74 14.39 -21.77 4.08
CA SER A 74 13.76 -23.02 4.53
C SER A 74 12.67 -23.53 3.59
N ARG A 75 11.87 -22.63 3.01
CA ARG A 75 10.81 -22.92 2.03
C ARG A 75 10.71 -21.79 1.02
N THR A 76 10.37 -22.14 -0.21
CA THR A 76 10.20 -21.15 -1.29
C THR A 76 8.93 -21.40 -2.07
N ALA A 77 8.34 -20.34 -2.63
CA ALA A 77 7.28 -20.39 -3.62
C ALA A 77 7.54 -19.35 -4.70
N GLN A 78 7.36 -19.73 -5.97
CA GLN A 78 7.55 -18.85 -7.11
C GLN A 78 6.21 -18.52 -7.74
N ILE A 79 5.99 -17.25 -8.06
CA ILE A 79 4.86 -16.77 -8.85
C ILE A 79 5.40 -16.07 -10.09
N ASP A 80 4.99 -16.52 -11.26
CA ASP A 80 5.28 -15.88 -12.53
C ASP A 80 4.07 -15.02 -12.95
N PHE A 81 4.31 -13.73 -13.13
CA PHE A 81 3.34 -12.80 -13.70
C PHE A 81 3.49 -12.79 -15.21
N LEU A 82 2.44 -13.25 -15.85
CA LEU A 82 2.44 -13.55 -17.28
C LEU A 82 1.63 -12.52 -18.05
N VAL A 83 2.03 -12.30 -19.30
CA VAL A 83 1.27 -11.52 -20.26
C VAL A 83 1.21 -12.29 -21.59
N ASP A 84 0.12 -12.11 -22.32
CA ASP A 84 0.06 -12.51 -23.72
C ASP A 84 0.57 -11.36 -24.58
N PRO A 85 1.73 -11.48 -25.26
CA PRO A 85 2.27 -10.39 -26.09
C PRO A 85 1.41 -10.05 -27.30
N ALA A 86 0.53 -10.96 -27.73
CA ALA A 86 -0.32 -10.79 -28.91
C ALA A 86 -1.71 -10.20 -28.56
N ASP A 87 -2.26 -10.55 -27.40
CA ASP A 87 -3.60 -10.16 -26.96
C ASP A 87 -3.64 -10.02 -25.43
N GLY A 88 -2.73 -9.19 -24.90
CA GLY A 88 -2.61 -8.96 -23.45
C GLY A 88 -3.82 -8.25 -22.89
N LEU A 89 -4.39 -8.80 -21.82
CA LEU A 89 -5.51 -8.23 -21.10
C LEU A 89 -5.09 -6.89 -20.46
N VAL A 90 -5.88 -5.84 -20.66
CA VAL A 90 -5.70 -4.53 -20.05
C VAL A 90 -6.93 -4.12 -19.23
N MET A 91 -6.80 -3.11 -18.39
CA MET A 91 -7.89 -2.64 -17.54
C MET A 91 -9.13 -2.22 -18.34
N ASP A 92 -8.97 -1.62 -19.53
CA ASP A 92 -10.08 -1.25 -20.43
C ASP A 92 -10.91 -2.47 -20.84
N ASP A 93 -10.31 -3.65 -20.94
CA ASP A 93 -11.05 -4.89 -21.26
C ASP A 93 -11.90 -5.34 -20.08
N VAL A 94 -11.38 -5.20 -18.85
CA VAL A 94 -12.13 -5.50 -17.64
C VAL A 94 -13.28 -4.51 -17.47
N GLU A 95 -13.05 -3.21 -17.71
CA GLU A 95 -14.11 -2.20 -17.72
C GLU A 95 -15.21 -2.52 -18.75
N ARG A 96 -14.82 -2.92 -19.95
CA ARG A 96 -15.74 -3.25 -21.03
C ARG A 96 -16.57 -4.50 -20.70
N ALA A 97 -15.93 -5.52 -20.13
CA ALA A 97 -16.57 -6.78 -19.77
C ALA A 97 -17.51 -6.64 -18.58
N SER A 98 -17.13 -5.85 -17.58
CA SER A 98 -17.92 -5.63 -16.37
C SER A 98 -19.03 -4.56 -16.55
N GLY A 99 -18.87 -3.66 -17.51
CA GLY A 99 -19.70 -2.46 -17.65
C GLY A 99 -19.49 -1.46 -16.53
N LEU A 100 -18.37 -1.53 -15.81
CA LEU A 100 -17.94 -0.61 -14.76
C LEU A 100 -16.90 0.37 -15.29
N LYS A 101 -16.69 1.46 -14.57
CA LYS A 101 -15.59 2.40 -14.81
C LYS A 101 -14.73 2.51 -13.58
N LEU A 102 -13.43 2.30 -13.71
CA LEU A 102 -12.48 2.43 -12.60
C LEU A 102 -12.51 3.84 -12.00
N SER A 103 -12.73 4.87 -12.83
CA SER A 103 -12.86 6.26 -12.40
C SER A 103 -13.98 6.49 -11.38
N ASP A 104 -15.01 5.66 -11.35
CA ASP A 104 -16.12 5.77 -10.41
C ASP A 104 -15.73 5.32 -8.99
N TYR A 105 -14.65 4.54 -8.88
CA TYR A 105 -14.12 4.00 -7.62
C TYR A 105 -12.90 4.79 -7.10
N ALA A 106 -12.05 5.21 -7.98
CA ALA A 106 -10.77 5.82 -7.65
C ALA A 106 -10.80 7.37 -7.63
N GLY A 107 -11.92 7.97 -7.93
CA GLY A 107 -12.09 9.44 -7.92
C GLY A 107 -11.07 10.15 -8.83
N ALA A 108 -10.57 11.30 -8.36
CA ALA A 108 -9.59 12.11 -9.10
C ALA A 108 -8.18 11.51 -9.14
N SER A 109 -7.94 10.39 -8.44
CA SER A 109 -6.63 9.73 -8.39
C SER A 109 -6.31 8.93 -9.64
N VAL A 110 -7.30 8.63 -10.49
CA VAL A 110 -7.12 7.93 -11.76
C VAL A 110 -6.96 8.95 -12.88
N ASN A 111 -5.77 9.00 -13.42
CA ASN A 111 -5.55 9.73 -14.67
C ASN A 111 -5.92 8.85 -15.87
N SER A 112 -6.05 9.46 -17.05
CA SER A 112 -6.51 8.82 -18.30
C SER A 112 -5.62 7.66 -18.83
N GLY A 113 -4.53 7.33 -18.14
CA GLY A 113 -3.61 6.26 -18.55
C GLY A 113 -3.91 4.88 -17.93
N TYR A 114 -4.78 4.80 -16.92
CA TYR A 114 -5.04 3.55 -16.21
C TYR A 114 -5.70 2.47 -17.08
N GLY A 115 -6.48 2.86 -18.07
CA GLY A 115 -7.14 1.90 -18.98
C GLY A 115 -6.17 1.00 -19.75
N ALA A 116 -4.99 1.50 -20.07
CA ALA A 116 -3.94 0.76 -20.76
C ALA A 116 -3.05 -0.08 -19.82
N TYR A 117 -3.27 -0.03 -18.51
CA TYR A 117 -2.51 -0.85 -17.57
C TYR A 117 -2.78 -2.34 -17.79
N PRO A 118 -1.73 -3.14 -17.88
CA PRO A 118 -1.88 -4.58 -18.07
C PRO A 118 -2.47 -5.24 -16.83
N VAL A 119 -3.33 -6.21 -17.09
CA VAL A 119 -3.80 -7.16 -16.06
C VAL A 119 -2.99 -8.43 -16.23
N TYR A 120 -2.12 -8.69 -15.26
CA TYR A 120 -1.25 -9.87 -15.30
C TYR A 120 -2.03 -11.15 -15.10
N LEU A 121 -1.52 -12.23 -15.67
CA LEU A 121 -1.99 -13.58 -15.39
C LEU A 121 -1.03 -14.27 -14.43
N ALA A 122 -1.56 -15.06 -13.50
CA ALA A 122 -0.78 -15.95 -12.65
C ALA A 122 -1.41 -17.35 -12.64
N LYS A 123 -0.58 -18.38 -12.55
CA LYS A 123 -1.03 -19.76 -12.47
C LYS A 123 -1.59 -20.07 -11.10
N LEU A 124 -2.74 -20.74 -11.07
CA LEU A 124 -3.39 -21.18 -9.84
C LEU A 124 -2.47 -22.02 -8.96
N SER A 125 -1.69 -22.93 -9.54
CA SER A 125 -0.76 -23.77 -8.81
C SER A 125 0.34 -22.96 -8.09
N GLN A 126 0.89 -21.94 -8.74
CA GLN A 126 1.93 -21.08 -8.18
C GLN A 126 1.37 -20.20 -7.05
N VAL A 127 0.21 -19.59 -7.28
CA VAL A 127 -0.45 -18.77 -6.26
C VAL A 127 -0.81 -19.61 -5.04
N ASN A 128 -1.31 -20.83 -5.22
CA ASN A 128 -1.60 -21.72 -4.10
C ASN A 128 -0.36 -22.15 -3.33
N ALA A 129 0.78 -22.34 -3.99
CA ALA A 129 2.04 -22.61 -3.31
C ALA A 129 2.48 -21.42 -2.43
N ALA A 130 2.31 -20.19 -2.92
CA ALA A 130 2.60 -18.98 -2.14
C ALA A 130 1.62 -18.79 -0.97
N LEU A 131 0.33 -19.04 -1.19
CA LEU A 131 -0.70 -19.01 -0.13
C LEU A 131 -0.39 -20.04 0.96
N GLU A 132 0.01 -21.27 0.59
CA GLU A 132 0.43 -22.28 1.54
C GLU A 132 1.67 -21.85 2.32
N LEU A 133 2.67 -21.26 1.64
CA LEU A 133 3.85 -20.71 2.28
C LEU A 133 3.49 -19.65 3.32
N ALA A 134 2.52 -18.79 3.00
CA ALA A 134 2.01 -17.75 3.89
C ALA A 134 1.03 -18.27 4.96
N GLY A 135 0.71 -19.57 4.99
CA GLY A 135 -0.25 -20.16 5.92
C GLY A 135 -1.69 -19.74 5.66
N ARG A 136 -2.03 -19.39 4.40
CA ARG A 136 -3.36 -18.95 3.97
C ARG A 136 -4.14 -20.07 3.29
N PRO A 137 -5.49 -19.97 3.29
CA PRO A 137 -6.31 -20.96 2.61
C PRO A 137 -6.07 -20.92 1.10
N ALA A 138 -5.98 -22.11 0.49
CA ALA A 138 -5.84 -22.26 -0.93
C ALA A 138 -7.05 -21.65 -1.68
N LEU A 139 -6.82 -21.24 -2.91
CA LEU A 139 -7.83 -20.80 -3.86
C LEU A 139 -8.34 -22.00 -4.64
N GLU A 140 -9.66 -22.18 -4.71
CA GLU A 140 -10.30 -23.23 -5.49
C GLU A 140 -11.05 -22.61 -6.67
N LEU A 141 -10.68 -22.96 -7.90
CA LEU A 141 -11.29 -22.46 -9.12
C LEU A 141 -11.76 -23.61 -10.02
N GLY A 142 -12.96 -23.47 -10.58
CA GLY A 142 -13.43 -24.33 -11.66
C GLY A 142 -12.71 -24.04 -12.98
N ALA A 143 -12.78 -24.97 -13.94
CA ALA A 143 -12.11 -24.85 -15.24
C ALA A 143 -12.52 -23.61 -16.06
N GLY A 144 -13.71 -23.03 -15.81
CA GLY A 144 -14.21 -21.80 -16.44
C GLY A 144 -14.20 -20.59 -15.50
N GLU A 145 -13.42 -20.62 -14.44
CA GLU A 145 -13.37 -19.56 -13.42
C GLU A 145 -11.96 -19.00 -13.29
N CYS A 146 -11.91 -17.76 -12.83
CA CYS A 146 -10.69 -17.07 -12.43
C CYS A 146 -10.94 -16.25 -11.16
N ALA A 147 -9.87 -15.85 -10.48
CA ALA A 147 -9.94 -14.93 -9.36
C ALA A 147 -9.05 -13.72 -9.62
N VAL A 148 -9.37 -12.60 -8.98
CA VAL A 148 -8.52 -11.40 -9.04
C VAL A 148 -7.91 -11.16 -7.67
N PHE A 149 -6.59 -10.93 -7.66
CA PHE A 149 -5.84 -10.44 -6.53
C PHE A 149 -5.45 -8.98 -6.77
N SER A 150 -5.72 -8.13 -5.81
CA SER A 150 -5.24 -6.75 -5.78
C SER A 150 -5.09 -6.27 -4.35
N ASP A 151 -3.97 -5.65 -4.04
CA ASP A 151 -3.72 -5.00 -2.75
C ASP A 151 -3.96 -3.48 -2.80
N SER A 152 -4.38 -2.96 -3.96
CA SER A 152 -4.65 -1.54 -4.18
C SER A 152 -6.09 -1.17 -3.83
N ASP A 153 -6.26 -0.20 -2.94
CA ASP A 153 -7.59 0.36 -2.61
C ASP A 153 -8.28 1.01 -3.82
N ILE A 154 -7.49 1.48 -4.79
CA ILE A 154 -7.98 2.10 -6.03
C ILE A 154 -8.82 1.11 -6.83
N THR A 155 -8.39 -0.16 -6.89
CA THR A 155 -9.03 -1.19 -7.74
C THR A 155 -9.88 -2.19 -6.96
N SER A 156 -9.73 -2.25 -5.64
CA SER A 156 -10.41 -3.25 -4.80
C SER A 156 -11.94 -3.18 -4.89
N GLY A 157 -12.52 -1.98 -4.82
CA GLY A 157 -13.97 -1.77 -4.95
C GLY A 157 -14.48 -2.18 -6.33
N PHE A 158 -13.75 -1.77 -7.37
CA PHE A 158 -14.04 -2.11 -8.76
C PHE A 158 -14.07 -3.63 -9.00
N TYR A 159 -13.08 -4.36 -8.51
CA TYR A 159 -13.02 -5.81 -8.70
C TYR A 159 -14.09 -6.58 -7.88
N ARG A 160 -14.43 -6.11 -6.67
CA ARG A 160 -15.56 -6.69 -5.91
C ARG A 160 -16.86 -6.59 -6.69
N ASP A 161 -17.16 -5.41 -7.22
CA ASP A 161 -18.37 -5.21 -8.02
C ASP A 161 -18.32 -5.99 -9.35
N ALA A 162 -17.15 -6.18 -9.94
CA ALA A 162 -16.97 -7.03 -11.11
C ALA A 162 -17.28 -8.51 -10.82
N VAL A 163 -16.89 -9.02 -9.65
CA VAL A 163 -17.28 -10.36 -9.18
C VAL A 163 -18.79 -10.45 -8.99
N ASP A 164 -19.39 -9.48 -8.29
CA ASP A 164 -20.83 -9.48 -8.01
C ASP A 164 -21.68 -9.42 -9.27
N ARG A 165 -21.18 -8.81 -10.33
CA ARG A 165 -21.82 -8.81 -11.67
C ARG A 165 -21.60 -10.08 -12.45
N GLY A 166 -20.78 -11.01 -11.97
CA GLY A 166 -20.45 -12.23 -12.71
C GLY A 166 -19.68 -11.95 -14.00
N THR A 167 -18.77 -10.97 -13.96
CA THR A 167 -17.96 -10.55 -15.11
C THR A 167 -17.26 -11.74 -15.75
N VAL A 168 -17.28 -11.80 -17.07
CA VAL A 168 -16.59 -12.82 -17.86
C VAL A 168 -15.51 -12.13 -18.68
N LEU A 169 -14.27 -12.61 -18.54
CA LEU A 169 -13.10 -12.13 -19.26
C LEU A 169 -12.65 -13.15 -20.28
N SER A 170 -12.28 -12.70 -21.48
CA SER A 170 -11.69 -13.56 -22.49
C SER A 170 -10.17 -13.59 -22.31
N VAL A 171 -9.63 -14.76 -22.04
CA VAL A 171 -8.19 -14.99 -21.84
C VAL A 171 -7.72 -16.04 -22.81
N GLY A 172 -6.89 -15.66 -23.79
CA GLY A 172 -6.40 -16.59 -24.83
C GLY A 172 -7.51 -17.28 -25.59
N GLY A 173 -8.64 -16.59 -25.85
CA GLY A 173 -9.80 -17.11 -26.51
C GLY A 173 -10.70 -18.05 -25.67
N ARG A 174 -10.48 -18.09 -24.36
CA ARG A 174 -11.33 -18.79 -23.38
C ARG A 174 -12.08 -17.80 -22.52
N ASP A 175 -13.34 -17.99 -22.32
CA ASP A 175 -14.18 -17.19 -21.45
C ASP A 175 -14.07 -17.72 -20.02
N LEU A 176 -13.57 -16.87 -19.11
CA LEU A 176 -13.41 -17.17 -17.69
C LEU A 176 -14.28 -16.22 -16.87
N ARG A 177 -15.11 -16.76 -15.98
CA ARG A 177 -15.91 -15.98 -15.04
C ARG A 177 -15.06 -15.56 -13.84
N VAL A 178 -15.06 -14.30 -13.50
CA VAL A 178 -14.43 -13.79 -12.27
C VAL A 178 -15.26 -14.26 -11.08
N ALA A 179 -14.78 -15.29 -10.37
CA ALA A 179 -15.51 -15.97 -9.32
C ALA A 179 -15.21 -15.43 -7.93
N GLU A 180 -13.98 -14.93 -7.71
CA GLU A 180 -13.51 -14.47 -6.41
C GLU A 180 -12.59 -13.25 -6.55
N PHE A 181 -12.66 -12.34 -5.57
CA PHE A 181 -11.71 -11.25 -5.38
C PHE A 181 -11.01 -11.41 -4.03
N ARG A 182 -9.70 -11.30 -4.02
CA ARG A 182 -8.88 -11.26 -2.80
C ARG A 182 -8.11 -9.94 -2.74
N GLY A 183 -8.37 -9.15 -1.69
CA GLY A 183 -7.69 -7.88 -1.41
C GLY A 183 -6.37 -8.09 -0.69
N GLU A 184 -5.48 -8.89 -1.24
CA GLU A 184 -4.22 -9.23 -0.63
C GLU A 184 -3.08 -9.20 -1.64
N SER A 185 -1.86 -8.87 -1.17
CA SER A 185 -0.67 -8.89 -1.99
C SER A 185 -0.22 -10.33 -2.26
N LEU A 186 0.51 -10.52 -3.34
CA LEU A 186 1.20 -11.77 -3.68
C LEU A 186 2.73 -11.66 -3.46
N GLN A 187 3.18 -10.61 -2.80
CA GLN A 187 4.60 -10.37 -2.50
C GLN A 187 4.74 -9.45 -1.29
N THR A 188 5.91 -9.47 -0.64
CA THR A 188 6.26 -8.53 0.43
C THR A 188 6.72 -7.21 -0.20
N THR A 189 5.96 -6.13 0.04
CA THR A 189 6.27 -4.80 -0.46
C THR A 189 5.87 -3.73 0.57
N PRO A 190 6.54 -2.57 0.58
CA PRO A 190 6.21 -1.48 1.50
C PRO A 190 4.94 -0.72 1.11
N PHE A 191 4.48 -0.88 -0.14
CA PHE A 191 3.31 -0.20 -0.69
C PHE A 191 2.47 -1.17 -1.51
N PRO A 192 1.14 -0.91 -1.67
CA PRO A 192 0.31 -1.65 -2.60
C PRO A 192 0.86 -1.50 -4.03
N MET A 193 1.29 -2.61 -4.62
CA MET A 193 1.86 -2.62 -5.97
C MET A 193 1.01 -3.42 -6.97
N ASN A 194 0.13 -4.29 -6.47
CA ASN A 194 -0.72 -5.12 -7.30
C ASN A 194 -2.05 -4.43 -7.58
N THR A 195 -2.18 -3.81 -8.74
CA THR A 195 -3.43 -3.17 -9.18
C THR A 195 -4.43 -4.15 -9.79
N GLY A 196 -4.04 -5.41 -10.01
CA GLY A 196 -4.88 -6.49 -10.48
C GLY A 196 -4.09 -7.61 -11.14
N THR A 197 -4.10 -8.79 -10.52
CA THR A 197 -3.57 -10.03 -11.11
C THR A 197 -4.69 -11.03 -11.23
N LEU A 198 -4.89 -11.53 -12.44
CA LEU A 198 -5.89 -12.55 -12.74
C LEU A 198 -5.27 -13.93 -12.52
N VAL A 199 -5.72 -14.62 -11.49
CA VAL A 199 -5.32 -16.01 -11.23
C VAL A 199 -6.22 -16.94 -12.01
N VAL A 200 -5.61 -17.77 -12.84
CA VAL A 200 -6.32 -18.68 -13.73
C VAL A 200 -5.87 -20.13 -13.53
N PRO A 201 -6.72 -21.13 -13.82
CA PRO A 201 -6.27 -22.52 -13.91
C PRO A 201 -5.07 -22.62 -14.86
N ASP A 202 -4.10 -23.46 -14.53
CA ASP A 202 -2.82 -23.55 -15.26
C ASP A 202 -3.00 -23.81 -16.76
N GLU A 203 -4.02 -24.62 -17.12
CA GLU A 203 -4.37 -24.94 -18.50
C GLU A 203 -5.09 -23.79 -19.23
N ALA A 204 -5.50 -22.75 -18.54
CA ALA A 204 -6.12 -21.57 -19.14
C ALA A 204 -5.10 -20.49 -19.52
N VAL A 205 -3.86 -20.62 -19.11
CA VAL A 205 -2.78 -19.71 -19.53
C VAL A 205 -2.58 -19.85 -21.04
N PRO A 206 -2.61 -18.75 -21.81
CA PRO A 206 -2.44 -18.80 -23.26
C PRO A 206 -1.06 -19.36 -23.65
N ALA A 207 -1.05 -20.19 -24.68
CA ALA A 207 0.22 -20.68 -25.24
C ALA A 207 1.00 -19.50 -25.83
N GLY A 208 2.25 -19.32 -25.42
CA GLY A 208 3.09 -18.19 -25.86
C GLY A 208 3.05 -17.00 -24.92
N SER A 209 2.35 -17.07 -23.79
CA SER A 209 2.46 -16.05 -22.74
C SER A 209 3.92 -15.87 -22.30
N ALA A 210 4.34 -14.62 -22.20
CA ALA A 210 5.67 -14.26 -21.74
C ALA A 210 5.65 -14.00 -20.24
N ILE A 211 6.72 -14.36 -19.54
CA ILE A 211 6.93 -13.97 -18.15
C ILE A 211 7.41 -12.51 -18.16
N LEU A 212 6.63 -11.63 -17.55
CA LEU A 212 7.01 -10.24 -17.36
C LEU A 212 7.83 -10.04 -16.08
N GLN A 213 7.40 -10.69 -15.02
CA GLN A 213 8.00 -10.63 -13.72
C GLN A 213 7.86 -11.99 -13.05
N SER A 214 8.87 -12.39 -12.30
CA SER A 214 8.77 -13.50 -11.36
C SER A 214 9.04 -13.01 -9.95
N VAL A 215 8.32 -13.55 -9.00
CA VAL A 215 8.50 -13.30 -7.58
C VAL A 215 8.85 -14.62 -6.91
N LEU A 216 9.91 -14.62 -6.12
CA LEU A 216 10.25 -15.73 -5.24
C LEU A 216 9.93 -15.30 -3.81
N ASP A 217 8.94 -15.93 -3.23
CA ASP A 217 8.65 -15.81 -1.82
C ASP A 217 9.46 -16.84 -1.04
N VAL A 218 10.15 -16.38 0.00
CA VAL A 218 11.06 -17.19 0.79
C VAL A 218 10.65 -17.13 2.25
N GLN A 219 10.52 -18.29 2.88
CA GLN A 219 10.35 -18.42 4.31
C GLN A 219 11.69 -18.78 4.94
N CYS A 220 12.21 -17.91 5.79
CA CYS A 220 13.40 -18.16 6.60
C CYS A 220 13.00 -18.78 7.95
N ALA A 221 13.95 -19.52 8.57
CA ALA A 221 13.69 -20.20 9.83
C ALA A 221 13.79 -19.24 11.03
N SER A 222 14.59 -18.18 10.92
CA SER A 222 14.83 -17.17 11.95
C SER A 222 14.99 -15.78 11.34
N ASP A 223 14.95 -14.75 12.19
CA ASP A 223 15.21 -13.36 11.79
C ASP A 223 16.68 -13.17 11.35
N GLU A 224 17.62 -14.00 11.91
CA GLU A 224 19.03 -13.98 11.49
C GLU A 224 19.18 -14.54 10.07
N ASP A 225 18.47 -15.64 9.75
CA ASP A 225 18.46 -16.19 8.40
C ASP A 225 17.78 -15.23 7.41
N GLU A 226 16.75 -14.50 7.83
CA GLU A 226 16.09 -13.46 7.01
C GLU A 226 17.07 -12.34 6.66
N ALA A 227 17.83 -11.84 7.63
CA ALA A 227 18.85 -10.81 7.40
C ALA A 227 19.97 -11.31 6.49
N ALA A 228 20.47 -12.54 6.73
CA ALA A 228 21.50 -13.15 5.89
C ALA A 228 21.00 -13.36 4.44
N PHE A 229 19.74 -13.73 4.27
CA PHE A 229 19.14 -13.86 2.94
C PHE A 229 19.04 -12.50 2.22
N GLY A 230 18.65 -11.43 2.92
CA GLY A 230 18.66 -10.06 2.37
C GLY A 230 20.04 -9.65 1.87
N GLU A 231 21.08 -9.84 2.69
CA GLU A 231 22.48 -9.55 2.30
C GLU A 231 22.94 -10.37 1.08
N MET A 232 22.50 -11.64 0.96
CA MET A 232 22.80 -12.46 -0.22
C MET A 232 22.14 -11.89 -1.48
N MET A 233 20.89 -11.43 -1.38
CA MET A 233 20.16 -10.86 -2.52
C MET A 233 20.77 -9.54 -2.95
N ASP A 234 21.16 -8.69 -2.02
CA ASP A 234 21.88 -7.44 -2.31
C ASP A 234 23.20 -7.72 -3.04
N ALA A 235 23.97 -8.68 -2.57
CA ALA A 235 25.23 -9.07 -3.22
C ALA A 235 25.02 -9.62 -4.65
N VAL A 236 23.91 -10.32 -4.90
CA VAL A 236 23.54 -10.77 -6.25
C VAL A 236 23.08 -9.60 -7.12
N ALA A 237 22.31 -8.66 -6.55
CA ALA A 237 21.82 -7.48 -7.26
C ALA A 237 22.96 -6.53 -7.66
N ASP A 238 23.97 -6.39 -6.81
CA ASP A 238 25.12 -5.50 -7.03
C ASP A 238 26.17 -6.04 -8.02
N THR A 239 25.98 -7.26 -8.54
CA THR A 239 26.96 -7.84 -9.47
C THR A 239 26.65 -7.51 -10.92
N ASP A 240 27.69 -7.20 -11.70
CA ASP A 240 27.60 -7.03 -13.17
C ASP A 240 27.71 -8.38 -13.94
N ASN A 241 27.64 -9.51 -13.25
CA ASN A 241 27.77 -10.82 -13.88
C ASN A 241 26.48 -11.18 -14.65
N PRO A 242 26.52 -11.29 -16.00
CA PRO A 242 25.34 -11.55 -16.82
C PRO A 242 24.74 -12.96 -16.63
N ASP A 243 25.46 -13.85 -15.96
CA ASP A 243 25.00 -15.21 -15.67
C ASP A 243 24.27 -15.31 -14.32
N THR A 244 24.28 -14.23 -13.53
CA THR A 244 23.48 -14.16 -12.30
C THR A 244 22.04 -13.74 -12.60
N TRP A 245 21.15 -14.16 -11.75
CA TRP A 245 19.73 -13.81 -11.88
C TRP A 245 19.52 -12.31 -11.65
N PRO A 246 18.85 -11.58 -12.57
CA PRO A 246 18.68 -10.14 -12.48
C PRO A 246 17.62 -9.78 -11.42
N ILE A 247 18.05 -9.34 -10.25
CA ILE A 247 17.17 -8.90 -9.18
C ILE A 247 16.81 -7.43 -9.41
N THR A 248 15.49 -7.12 -9.52
CA THR A 248 15.00 -5.74 -9.60
C THR A 248 14.58 -5.20 -8.24
N LEU A 249 14.06 -6.07 -7.38
CA LEU A 249 13.64 -5.71 -6.03
C LEU A 249 13.79 -6.94 -5.14
N SER A 250 14.45 -6.76 -4.01
CA SER A 250 14.45 -7.73 -2.91
C SER A 250 14.13 -6.99 -1.62
N MET A 251 13.20 -7.49 -0.83
CA MET A 251 12.83 -6.88 0.44
C MET A 251 12.53 -7.95 1.46
N THR A 252 13.17 -7.84 2.60
CA THR A 252 12.84 -8.61 3.78
C THR A 252 11.62 -8.01 4.48
N ARG A 253 10.91 -8.82 5.25
CA ARG A 253 9.82 -8.35 6.09
C ARG A 253 10.31 -7.30 7.11
N ALA A 254 11.51 -7.51 7.65
CA ALA A 254 12.13 -6.60 8.61
C ALA A 254 12.39 -5.21 7.98
N GLU A 255 12.91 -5.16 6.75
CA GLU A 255 13.14 -3.91 6.02
C GLU A 255 11.83 -3.16 5.71
N VAL A 256 10.80 -3.87 5.26
CA VAL A 256 9.48 -3.26 5.01
C VAL A 256 8.90 -2.66 6.29
N ILE A 257 8.99 -3.37 7.40
CA ILE A 257 8.54 -2.88 8.71
C ILE A 257 9.35 -1.64 9.11
N ASP A 258 10.68 -1.70 9.03
CA ASP A 258 11.56 -0.59 9.42
C ASP A 258 11.32 0.65 8.55
N GLN A 259 11.20 0.49 7.25
CA GLN A 259 10.88 1.58 6.32
C GLN A 259 9.52 2.21 6.62
N SER A 260 8.50 1.41 6.89
CA SER A 260 7.15 1.89 7.23
C SER A 260 7.14 2.66 8.56
N ILE A 261 7.85 2.16 9.57
CA ILE A 261 7.99 2.81 10.87
C ILE A 261 8.76 4.12 10.73
N SER A 262 9.88 4.11 10.03
CA SER A 262 10.72 5.29 9.85
C SER A 262 9.96 6.42 9.18
N LEU A 263 9.24 6.13 8.09
CA LEU A 263 8.42 7.12 7.40
C LEU A 263 7.29 7.66 8.29
N SER A 264 6.56 6.77 8.96
CA SER A 264 5.47 7.15 9.87
C SER A 264 5.98 7.97 11.04
N THR A 265 7.15 7.66 11.59
CA THR A 265 7.77 8.39 12.69
C THR A 265 8.18 9.80 12.29
N ILE A 266 8.77 9.98 11.10
CA ILE A 266 9.14 11.30 10.58
C ILE A 266 7.90 12.18 10.41
N VAL A 267 6.84 11.65 9.78
CA VAL A 267 5.60 12.38 9.56
C VAL A 267 4.92 12.75 10.88
N ALA A 268 4.84 11.82 11.82
CA ALA A 268 4.27 12.06 13.15
C ALA A 268 5.07 13.13 13.92
N TYR A 269 6.40 13.06 13.91
CA TYR A 269 7.25 14.05 14.55
C TYR A 269 7.04 15.45 13.97
N LEU A 270 7.02 15.57 12.63
CA LEU A 270 6.78 16.86 11.99
C LEU A 270 5.39 17.42 12.30
N ALA A 271 4.35 16.56 12.32
CA ALA A 271 2.99 16.95 12.64
C ALA A 271 2.86 17.45 14.08
N ILE A 272 3.44 16.71 15.05
CA ILE A 272 3.45 17.11 16.48
C ILE A 272 4.22 18.42 16.67
N TYR A 273 5.41 18.52 16.08
CA TYR A 273 6.23 19.74 16.18
C TYR A 273 5.51 20.96 15.62
N LEU A 274 4.95 20.85 14.39
CA LEU A 274 4.22 21.94 13.77
C LEU A 274 2.96 22.30 14.57
N GLY A 275 2.22 21.30 15.04
CA GLY A 275 1.05 21.49 15.91
C GLY A 275 1.40 22.25 17.18
N PHE A 276 2.49 21.89 17.85
CA PHE A 276 2.96 22.55 19.07
C PHE A 276 3.34 24.01 18.82
N VAL A 277 4.08 24.30 17.74
CA VAL A 277 4.43 25.65 17.33
C VAL A 277 3.18 26.50 17.05
N LEU A 278 2.22 25.94 16.33
CA LEU A 278 0.95 26.63 16.03
C LEU A 278 0.15 26.90 17.29
N VAL A 279 0.06 25.97 18.24
CA VAL A 279 -0.62 26.18 19.53
C VAL A 279 0.00 27.31 20.31
N ILE A 280 1.34 27.37 20.41
CA ILE A 280 2.05 28.47 21.10
C ILE A 280 1.78 29.82 20.40
N ALA A 281 1.86 29.85 19.06
CA ALA A 281 1.58 31.07 18.30
C ALA A 281 0.14 31.55 18.50
N CYS A 282 -0.84 30.65 18.42
CA CYS A 282 -2.24 30.96 18.68
C CYS A 282 -2.46 31.47 20.10
N ALA A 283 -1.86 30.81 21.11
CA ALA A 283 -1.96 31.26 22.51
C ALA A 283 -1.41 32.66 22.70
N ALA A 284 -0.25 32.98 22.10
CA ALA A 284 0.35 34.31 22.16
C ALA A 284 -0.56 35.38 21.50
N ILE A 285 -1.09 35.09 20.31
CA ILE A 285 -1.99 36.01 19.60
C ILE A 285 -3.26 36.26 20.41
N LEU A 286 -3.88 35.19 20.95
CA LEU A 286 -5.07 35.32 21.77
C LEU A 286 -4.81 36.09 23.06
N ALA A 287 -3.67 35.87 23.70
CA ALA A 287 -3.27 36.62 24.91
C ALA A 287 -3.15 38.14 24.63
N ILE A 288 -2.52 38.51 23.49
CA ILE A 288 -2.38 39.92 23.09
C ILE A 288 -3.73 40.53 22.77
N GLN A 289 -4.62 39.81 22.04
CA GLN A 289 -5.97 40.29 21.76
C GLN A 289 -6.81 40.50 23.02
N GLN A 290 -6.77 39.51 23.94
CA GLN A 290 -7.51 39.64 25.22
C GLN A 290 -6.99 40.79 26.09
N LEU A 291 -5.67 41.02 26.09
CA LEU A 291 -5.09 42.14 26.84
C LEU A 291 -5.51 43.51 26.24
N SER A 292 -5.53 43.62 24.91
CA SER A 292 -6.01 44.81 24.20
C SER A 292 -7.49 45.09 24.51
N ASP A 293 -8.34 44.04 24.36
CA ASP A 293 -9.77 44.16 24.63
C ASP A 293 -10.07 44.52 26.09
N ALA A 294 -9.32 43.95 27.03
CA ALA A 294 -9.44 44.29 28.46
C ALA A 294 -9.07 45.76 28.75
N SER A 295 -8.01 46.28 28.11
CA SER A 295 -7.59 47.66 28.21
C SER A 295 -8.64 48.64 27.68
N ASP A 296 -9.18 48.36 26.48
CA ASP A 296 -10.15 49.20 25.81
C ASP A 296 -11.53 49.25 26.57
N ASN A 297 -11.90 48.13 27.19
CA ASN A 297 -13.14 48.03 27.95
C ASN A 297 -13.00 48.42 29.44
N ALA A 298 -11.79 48.68 29.96
CA ALA A 298 -11.60 49.03 31.37
C ALA A 298 -12.42 50.22 31.81
N GLN A 299 -12.51 51.29 31.01
CA GLN A 299 -13.32 52.48 31.32
C GLN A 299 -14.83 52.19 31.36
N ARG A 300 -15.30 51.34 30.47
CA ARG A 300 -16.71 50.90 30.39
C ARG A 300 -17.13 50.13 31.64
N TYR A 301 -16.28 49.21 32.10
CA TYR A 301 -16.53 48.47 33.33
C TYR A 301 -16.45 49.33 34.55
N GLY A 302 -15.57 50.38 34.58
CA GLY A 302 -15.49 51.37 35.62
C GLY A 302 -16.75 52.21 35.73
N LEU A 303 -17.41 52.55 34.62
CA LEU A 303 -18.69 53.24 34.57
C LEU A 303 -19.85 52.37 35.11
N LEU A 304 -19.89 51.09 34.73
CA LEU A 304 -20.88 50.12 35.23
C LEU A 304 -20.80 49.95 36.74
N ARG A 305 -19.62 49.91 37.32
CA ARG A 305 -19.44 49.90 38.79
C ARG A 305 -19.98 51.14 39.44
N LYS A 306 -19.75 52.33 38.86
CA LYS A 306 -20.29 53.60 39.36
C LYS A 306 -21.81 53.69 39.29
N LEU A 307 -22.41 52.94 38.35
CA LEU A 307 -23.85 52.84 38.22
C LEU A 307 -24.48 51.76 39.12
N GLY A 308 -23.69 51.12 39.97
CA GLY A 308 -24.15 50.15 40.98
C GLY A 308 -24.32 48.74 40.47
N ALA A 309 -23.75 48.37 39.31
CA ALA A 309 -23.80 46.99 38.81
C ALA A 309 -22.98 46.08 39.76
N PRO A 310 -23.55 44.94 40.20
CA PRO A 310 -22.81 44.00 41.07
C PRO A 310 -21.66 43.38 40.33
N GLU A 311 -20.53 43.19 41.05
CA GLU A 311 -19.29 42.64 40.46
C GLU A 311 -19.46 41.24 39.83
N GLY A 312 -20.35 40.44 40.40
CA GLY A 312 -20.66 39.11 39.86
C GLY A 312 -21.30 39.17 38.47
N MET A 313 -22.10 40.20 38.16
CA MET A 313 -22.72 40.38 36.84
C MET A 313 -21.68 40.80 35.81
N ILE A 314 -20.73 41.67 36.17
CA ILE A 314 -19.63 42.09 35.28
C ILE A 314 -18.71 40.92 34.99
N SER A 315 -18.33 40.15 36.02
CA SER A 315 -17.47 38.96 35.88
C SER A 315 -18.12 37.88 35.02
N SER A 316 -19.41 37.64 35.22
CA SER A 316 -20.14 36.65 34.40
C SER A 316 -20.24 37.09 32.93
N ALA A 317 -20.49 38.36 32.65
CA ALA A 317 -20.53 38.90 31.31
C ALA A 317 -19.17 38.79 30.62
N LEU A 318 -18.07 39.08 31.32
CA LEU A 318 -16.72 38.91 30.83
C LEU A 318 -16.39 37.42 30.52
N PHE A 319 -16.76 36.52 31.43
CA PHE A 319 -16.56 35.11 31.22
C PHE A 319 -17.30 34.61 29.98
N VAL A 320 -18.58 34.96 29.78
CA VAL A 320 -19.35 34.58 28.60
C VAL A 320 -18.75 35.17 27.32
N GLN A 321 -18.28 36.42 27.38
CA GLN A 321 -17.63 37.06 26.23
C GLN A 321 -16.35 36.32 25.85
N VAL A 322 -15.47 36.05 26.81
CA VAL A 322 -14.22 35.29 26.57
C VAL A 322 -14.54 33.88 26.04
N LEU A 323 -15.54 33.21 26.66
CA LEU A 323 -15.94 31.86 26.23
C LEU A 323 -16.39 31.83 24.76
N VAL A 324 -17.20 32.79 24.34
CA VAL A 324 -17.66 32.86 22.94
C VAL A 324 -16.51 33.12 21.99
N TYR A 325 -15.59 34.00 22.33
CA TYR A 325 -14.41 34.28 21.51
C TYR A 325 -13.48 33.06 21.33
N PHE A 326 -13.39 32.17 22.31
CA PHE A 326 -12.62 30.95 22.22
C PHE A 326 -13.40 29.79 21.58
N LEU A 327 -14.66 29.63 21.95
CA LEU A 327 -15.46 28.49 21.54
C LEU A 327 -15.79 28.52 20.04
N PHE A 328 -16.11 29.70 19.49
CA PHE A 328 -16.52 29.82 18.10
C PHE A 328 -15.38 29.45 17.11
N PRO A 329 -14.14 29.99 17.25
CA PRO A 329 -13.03 29.54 16.40
C PRO A 329 -12.68 28.08 16.61
N LEU A 330 -12.78 27.56 17.83
CA LEU A 330 -12.50 26.16 18.14
C LEU A 330 -13.48 25.21 17.43
N LEU A 331 -14.78 25.53 17.47
CA LEU A 331 -15.82 24.75 16.74
C LEU A 331 -15.55 24.76 15.21
N LEU A 332 -15.17 25.93 14.69
CA LEU A 332 -14.85 26.06 13.28
C LEU A 332 -13.59 25.25 12.92
N ALA A 333 -12.56 25.28 13.78
CA ALA A 333 -11.34 24.50 13.60
C ALA A 333 -11.62 22.99 13.61
N VAL A 334 -12.46 22.51 14.55
CA VAL A 334 -12.90 21.10 14.59
C VAL A 334 -13.65 20.70 13.32
N ALA A 335 -14.55 21.55 12.83
CA ALA A 335 -15.26 21.30 11.59
C ALA A 335 -14.33 21.21 10.37
N HIS A 336 -13.34 22.13 10.28
CA HIS A 336 -12.34 22.08 9.22
C HIS A 336 -11.42 20.84 9.34
N ALA A 337 -11.02 20.49 10.56
CA ALA A 337 -10.21 19.29 10.79
C ALA A 337 -10.95 18.00 10.38
N ALA A 338 -12.26 17.92 10.68
CA ALA A 338 -13.10 16.80 10.25
C ALA A 338 -13.19 16.69 8.71
N CYS A 339 -13.39 17.81 8.02
CA CYS A 339 -13.39 17.85 6.55
C CYS A 339 -12.00 17.49 5.96
N ALA A 340 -10.93 18.02 6.56
CA ALA A 340 -9.57 17.73 6.12
C ALA A 340 -9.18 16.25 6.29
N LEU A 341 -9.64 15.62 7.40
CA LEU A 341 -9.43 14.18 7.63
C LEU A 341 -10.03 13.32 6.51
N VAL A 342 -11.23 13.63 6.03
CA VAL A 342 -11.85 12.91 4.91
C VAL A 342 -10.98 13.01 3.65
N VAL A 343 -10.51 14.21 3.32
CA VAL A 343 -9.64 14.41 2.12
C VAL A 343 -8.28 13.72 2.28
N VAL A 344 -7.69 13.79 3.48
CA VAL A 344 -6.40 13.12 3.76
C VAL A 344 -6.53 11.61 3.64
N THR A 345 -7.63 11.03 4.14
CA THR A 345 -7.86 9.57 4.00
C THR A 345 -8.00 9.14 2.55
N ASP A 346 -8.67 9.92 1.71
CA ASP A 346 -8.80 9.64 0.27
C ASP A 346 -7.42 9.72 -0.45
N VAL A 347 -6.57 10.67 -0.05
CA VAL A 347 -5.22 10.81 -0.62
C VAL A 347 -4.29 9.69 -0.15
N VAL A 348 -4.37 9.32 1.11
CA VAL A 348 -3.49 8.28 1.68
C VAL A 348 -3.92 6.87 1.24
N ALA A 349 -5.21 6.65 0.94
CA ALA A 349 -5.69 5.40 0.35
C ALA A 349 -4.96 5.02 -0.96
N VAL A 350 -4.36 5.98 -1.65
CA VAL A 350 -3.47 5.73 -2.81
C VAL A 350 -2.17 5.03 -2.40
N PHE A 351 -1.71 5.22 -1.16
CA PHE A 351 -0.44 4.68 -0.65
C PHE A 351 -0.61 3.55 0.37
N GLY A 352 -1.84 3.24 0.80
CA GLY A 352 -2.13 2.20 1.78
C GLY A 352 -3.43 2.42 2.55
N HIS A 353 -3.88 1.41 3.25
CA HIS A 353 -5.15 1.44 3.98
C HIS A 353 -4.96 2.15 5.34
N LEU A 354 -5.67 3.28 5.54
CA LEU A 354 -5.79 3.93 6.84
C LEU A 354 -7.16 3.62 7.44
N ASP A 355 -7.19 2.92 8.55
CA ASP A 355 -8.41 2.75 9.34
C ASP A 355 -8.73 4.03 10.12
N ILE A 356 -9.72 4.78 9.63
CA ILE A 356 -10.17 6.06 10.20
C ILE A 356 -10.66 5.91 11.65
N THR A 357 -11.22 4.75 12.01
CA THR A 357 -11.71 4.47 13.37
C THR A 357 -10.57 4.48 14.39
N SER A 358 -9.43 3.95 13.99
CA SER A 358 -8.21 3.92 14.79
C SER A 358 -7.61 5.31 14.95
N MET A 359 -7.57 6.11 13.89
CA MET A 359 -7.05 7.49 13.94
C MET A 359 -7.93 8.40 14.82
N ALA A 360 -9.26 8.25 14.76
CA ALA A 360 -10.16 9.02 15.61
C ALA A 360 -9.96 8.72 17.11
N LEU A 361 -9.61 7.47 17.46
CA LEU A 361 -9.36 7.05 18.84
C LEU A 361 -8.03 7.61 19.40
N VAL A 362 -7.04 7.84 18.53
CA VAL A 362 -5.73 8.42 18.90
C VAL A 362 -5.81 9.96 19.03
N CYS A 363 -6.73 10.59 18.30
CA CYS A 363 -6.93 12.06 18.34
C CYS A 363 -7.92 12.51 19.43
N ALA A 364 -8.64 11.62 20.10
CA ALA A 364 -9.56 11.90 21.20
C ALA A 364 -8.88 11.72 22.57
#